data_17140da38af5fe5798a46bc5b705910c
#
_entry.id   17140da38af5fe5798a46bc5b705910c
#
_cell.length_a   1.000
_cell.length_b   1.000
_cell.length_c   1.000
_cell.angle_alpha   90.00
_cell.angle_beta   90.00
_cell.angle_gamma   90.00
#
_symmetry.space_group_name_H-M   'P 1'
#
loop_
_entity.id
_entity.type
_entity.pdbx_description
1 polymer ?
#
loop_
_entity_poly.entity_id
_entity_poly.type
_entity_poly.pdbx_seq_one_letter_code
_entity_poly.pdbx_strand_id
1 'polypeptide(L)'
;MITPPDAGGYSDNQLTRALYVRDMTSGGHTLFDIHAALNWPSVTLPGGWACREEDMLQLLSQSSDEDIHRELRMMNIDYCGDDYVNCYLRPLNLWLRTDVSEGAAQRLERFHTAVVGQWERLAQAARRRSTIPLFLEAVSVTDETEIWMEAIRLNGQGFRVEVAAEASGVPAVANHRFEHHLMWCGDGITPSMKAIFQSSLEAGDPVMLTGTDTRVKLPENTLSASA
;
A
#
# COMPACT_ATOMS: atom_id res chain seq x y z
N MET A 1 17.37 20.70 6.27
CA MET A 1 18.39 19.65 6.32
C MET A 1 18.78 19.45 7.78
N ILE A 2 18.78 18.21 8.30
CA ILE A 2 19.25 17.93 9.66
C ILE A 2 20.75 17.76 9.57
N THR A 3 21.49 18.61 10.28
CA THR A 3 22.96 18.53 10.35
C THR A 3 23.37 17.23 11.05
N PRO A 4 24.46 16.55 10.63
CA PRO A 4 24.97 15.38 11.36
C PRO A 4 25.30 15.74 12.82
N PRO A 5 25.21 14.77 13.75
CA PRO A 5 25.54 15.03 15.14
C PRO A 5 27.03 15.36 15.30
N ASP A 6 27.31 16.32 16.16
CA ASP A 6 28.67 16.52 16.70
C ASP A 6 29.04 15.33 17.60
N ALA A 7 30.27 15.26 18.06
CA ALA A 7 30.79 14.17 18.91
C ALA A 7 29.98 13.90 20.21
N GLY A 8 29.01 14.74 20.55
CA GLY A 8 28.12 14.63 21.71
C GLY A 8 26.68 14.11 21.39
N GLY A 9 26.37 13.78 20.14
CA GLY A 9 25.01 13.35 19.74
C GLY A 9 24.14 14.48 19.17
N TYR A 10 22.84 14.21 18.98
CA TYR A 10 21.88 15.18 18.47
C TYR A 10 21.42 16.15 19.59
N SER A 11 21.29 17.43 19.28
CA SER A 11 20.71 18.41 20.19
C SER A 11 19.18 18.28 20.24
N ASP A 12 18.55 18.82 21.31
CA ASP A 12 17.07 18.82 21.45
C ASP A 12 16.39 19.54 20.28
N ASN A 13 17.00 20.59 19.74
CA ASN A 13 16.48 21.29 18.56
C ASN A 13 16.52 20.40 17.30
N GLN A 14 17.57 19.62 17.12
CA GLN A 14 17.69 18.67 16.01
C GLN A 14 16.66 17.56 16.15
N LEU A 15 16.46 17.05 17.37
CA LEU A 15 15.44 16.03 17.66
C LEU A 15 14.03 16.58 17.38
N THR A 16 13.70 17.76 17.91
CA THR A 16 12.40 18.42 17.68
C THR A 16 12.14 18.61 16.19
N ARG A 17 13.15 19.06 15.44
CA ARG A 17 13.04 19.23 13.99
C ARG A 17 12.85 17.90 13.26
N ALA A 18 13.53 16.83 13.68
CA ALA A 18 13.37 15.50 13.11
C ALA A 18 11.96 14.94 13.37
N LEU A 19 11.44 15.10 14.58
CA LEU A 19 10.08 14.71 14.94
C LEU A 19 9.04 15.48 14.12
N TYR A 20 9.22 16.78 13.94
CA TYR A 20 8.33 17.59 13.11
C TYR A 20 8.32 17.13 11.65
N VAL A 21 9.50 16.86 11.06
CA VAL A 21 9.62 16.31 9.69
C VAL A 21 8.91 14.97 9.59
N ARG A 22 9.11 14.08 10.56
CA ARG A 22 8.41 12.77 10.61
C ARG A 22 6.89 12.95 10.63
N ASP A 23 6.39 13.83 11.51
CA ASP A 23 4.94 14.03 11.68
C ASP A 23 4.32 14.64 10.42
N MET A 24 5.00 15.61 9.79
CA MET A 24 4.59 16.16 8.50
C MET A 24 4.58 15.09 7.40
N THR A 25 5.62 14.27 7.30
CA THR A 25 5.70 13.18 6.31
C THR A 25 4.59 12.16 6.55
N SER A 26 4.36 11.75 7.80
CA SER A 26 3.27 10.84 8.16
C SER A 26 1.89 11.45 7.86
N GLY A 27 1.75 12.77 7.91
CA GLY A 27 0.57 13.51 7.52
C GLY A 27 0.38 13.68 6.00
N GLY A 28 1.29 13.13 5.18
CA GLY A 28 1.21 13.18 3.72
C GLY A 28 1.67 14.48 3.08
N HIS A 29 2.49 15.26 3.78
CA HIS A 29 3.09 16.46 3.20
C HIS A 29 4.30 16.09 2.35
N THR A 30 4.47 16.77 1.22
CA THR A 30 5.64 16.57 0.34
C THR A 30 6.90 17.15 0.96
N LEU A 31 8.07 16.74 0.47
CA LEU A 31 9.35 17.34 0.87
C LEU A 31 9.39 18.85 0.61
N PHE A 32 8.71 19.32 -0.44
CA PHE A 32 8.58 20.75 -0.71
C PHE A 32 7.77 21.46 0.37
N ASP A 33 6.63 20.90 0.79
CA ASP A 33 5.79 21.45 1.85
C ASP A 33 6.58 21.51 3.18
N ILE A 34 7.28 20.43 3.52
CA ILE A 34 8.11 20.35 4.73
C ILE A 34 9.23 21.40 4.70
N HIS A 35 9.88 21.55 3.54
CA HIS A 35 10.93 22.56 3.38
C HIS A 35 10.36 23.99 3.55
N ALA A 36 9.21 24.26 2.95
CA ALA A 36 8.53 25.55 3.09
C ALA A 36 8.14 25.81 4.56
N ALA A 37 7.57 24.85 5.27
CA ALA A 37 7.18 24.98 6.67
C ALA A 37 8.39 25.20 7.61
N LEU A 38 9.52 24.57 7.34
CA LEU A 38 10.73 24.72 8.14
C LEU A 38 11.42 26.09 7.96
N ASN A 39 11.22 26.72 6.81
CA ASN A 39 11.83 28.01 6.49
C ASN A 39 10.87 29.20 6.67
N TRP A 40 9.56 28.95 6.74
CA TRP A 40 8.51 29.96 6.84
C TRP A 40 7.54 29.61 7.97
N PRO A 41 7.76 30.06 9.20
CA PRO A 41 6.96 29.66 10.37
C PRO A 41 5.49 30.11 10.35
N SER A 42 5.10 30.94 9.38
CA SER A 42 3.73 31.46 9.23
C SER A 42 2.93 30.79 8.10
N VAL A 43 3.45 29.79 7.40
CA VAL A 43 2.75 29.10 6.30
C VAL A 43 1.84 28.02 6.88
N THR A 44 0.53 28.21 6.74
CA THR A 44 -0.46 27.13 6.93
C THR A 44 -0.44 26.28 5.67
N LEU A 45 0.06 25.05 5.78
CA LEU A 45 0.07 24.11 4.66
C LEU A 45 -1.32 23.48 4.50
N PRO A 46 -1.78 23.24 3.26
CA PRO A 46 -2.99 22.47 3.02
C PRO A 46 -2.84 21.05 3.57
N GLY A 47 -3.96 20.41 3.88
CA GLY A 47 -4.02 19.20 4.68
C GLY A 47 -3.48 17.93 4.02
N GLY A 48 -2.19 17.74 3.97
CA GLY A 48 -1.52 16.45 3.74
C GLY A 48 -2.24 15.46 2.80
N TRP A 49 -2.54 14.27 3.29
CA TRP A 49 -3.21 13.22 2.51
C TRP A 49 -4.58 13.63 1.96
N ALA A 50 -5.40 14.34 2.73
CA ALA A 50 -6.72 14.79 2.29
C ALA A 50 -6.64 15.70 1.05
N CYS A 51 -5.64 16.59 0.98
CA CYS A 51 -5.41 17.43 -0.19
C CYS A 51 -5.03 16.57 -1.41
N ARG A 52 -4.16 15.56 -1.22
CA ARG A 52 -3.73 14.66 -2.31
C ARG A 52 -4.89 13.81 -2.84
N GLU A 53 -5.76 13.35 -1.94
CA GLU A 53 -6.96 12.61 -2.32
C GLU A 53 -7.92 13.48 -3.14
N GLU A 54 -8.14 14.74 -2.73
CA GLU A 54 -9.00 15.69 -3.44
C GLU A 54 -8.44 16.01 -4.83
N ASP A 55 -7.14 16.26 -4.96
CA ASP A 55 -6.45 16.47 -6.24
C ASP A 55 -6.65 15.28 -7.18
N MET A 56 -6.50 14.04 -6.67
CA MET A 56 -6.71 12.83 -7.47
C MET A 56 -8.17 12.68 -7.91
N LEU A 57 -9.14 12.94 -7.03
CA LEU A 57 -10.56 12.88 -7.41
C LEU A 57 -10.90 13.88 -8.51
N GLN A 58 -10.29 15.06 -8.49
CA GLN A 58 -10.43 16.03 -9.55
C GLN A 58 -9.80 15.54 -10.87
N LEU A 59 -8.60 14.94 -10.82
CA LEU A 59 -7.95 14.34 -11.99
C LEU A 59 -8.80 13.21 -12.59
N LEU A 60 -9.33 12.32 -11.77
CA LEU A 60 -10.20 11.21 -12.19
C LEU A 60 -11.49 11.72 -12.89
N SER A 61 -11.98 12.90 -12.52
CA SER A 61 -13.19 13.48 -13.06
C SER A 61 -12.99 14.26 -14.35
N GLN A 62 -11.85 14.95 -14.52
CA GLN A 62 -11.72 16.02 -15.51
C GLN A 62 -10.48 15.92 -16.39
N SER A 63 -9.46 15.13 -16.01
CA SER A 63 -8.16 15.13 -16.68
C SER A 63 -7.97 13.92 -17.59
N SER A 64 -6.86 13.91 -18.35
CA SER A 64 -6.46 12.78 -19.17
C SER A 64 -5.94 11.61 -18.32
N ASP A 65 -5.94 10.41 -18.87
CA ASP A 65 -5.36 9.24 -18.19
C ASP A 65 -3.85 9.40 -18.00
N GLU A 66 -3.20 10.16 -18.88
CA GLU A 66 -1.78 10.49 -18.77
C GLU A 66 -1.47 11.34 -17.52
N ASP A 67 -2.35 12.27 -17.18
CA ASP A 67 -2.23 13.11 -15.97
C ASP A 67 -2.39 12.28 -14.71
N ILE A 68 -3.38 11.38 -14.69
CA ILE A 68 -3.59 10.44 -13.58
C ILE A 68 -2.36 9.57 -13.38
N HIS A 69 -1.84 8.99 -14.44
CA HIS A 69 -0.63 8.18 -14.38
C HIS A 69 0.61 8.97 -13.94
N ARG A 70 0.70 10.24 -14.31
CA ARG A 70 1.79 11.12 -13.88
C ARG A 70 1.71 11.36 -12.38
N GLU A 71 0.52 11.67 -11.86
CA GLU A 71 0.30 11.91 -10.43
C GLU A 71 0.63 10.66 -9.60
N LEU A 72 0.13 9.48 -9.97
CA LEU A 72 0.47 8.23 -9.27
C LEU A 72 1.97 7.95 -9.25
N ARG A 73 2.69 8.30 -10.34
CA ARG A 73 4.16 8.17 -10.35
C ARG A 73 4.84 9.13 -9.38
N MET A 74 4.39 10.39 -9.35
CA MET A 74 4.97 11.39 -8.44
C MET A 74 4.75 10.99 -6.99
N MET A 75 3.53 10.58 -6.63
CA MET A 75 3.22 10.08 -5.30
C MET A 75 4.08 8.88 -4.90
N ASN A 76 4.29 7.92 -5.80
CA ASN A 76 5.15 6.76 -5.53
C ASN A 76 6.65 7.10 -5.40
N ILE A 77 7.09 8.25 -5.92
CA ILE A 77 8.47 8.75 -5.75
C ILE A 77 8.61 9.50 -4.42
N ASP A 78 7.60 10.29 -4.06
CA ASP A 78 7.64 11.16 -2.89
C ASP A 78 7.46 10.40 -1.56
N TYR A 79 6.78 9.24 -1.58
CA TYR A 79 6.42 8.48 -0.39
C TYR A 79 6.95 7.04 -0.46
N CYS A 80 7.17 6.45 0.72
CA CYS A 80 7.50 5.03 0.77
C CYS A 80 6.30 4.16 0.32
N GLY A 81 6.58 2.94 -0.13
CA GLY A 81 5.53 2.06 -0.65
C GLY A 81 4.40 1.77 0.34
N ASP A 82 4.71 1.70 1.64
CA ASP A 82 3.71 1.47 2.68
C ASP A 82 2.79 2.68 2.87
N ASP A 83 3.33 3.89 2.97
CA ASP A 83 2.53 5.12 3.11
C ASP A 83 1.74 5.41 1.83
N TYR A 84 2.37 5.26 0.66
CA TYR A 84 1.73 5.44 -0.63
C TYR A 84 0.49 4.54 -0.78
N VAL A 85 0.60 3.27 -0.39
CA VAL A 85 -0.53 2.34 -0.51
C VAL A 85 -1.52 2.51 0.64
N ASN A 86 -1.06 2.56 1.89
CA ASN A 86 -1.96 2.51 3.04
C ASN A 86 -2.62 3.85 3.36
N CYS A 87 -1.91 4.97 3.12
CA CYS A 87 -2.42 6.30 3.46
C CYS A 87 -3.03 7.05 2.26
N TYR A 88 -2.79 6.57 1.03
CA TYR A 88 -3.28 7.24 -0.17
C TYR A 88 -4.13 6.33 -1.07
N LEU A 89 -3.58 5.24 -1.63
CA LEU A 89 -4.34 4.44 -2.59
C LEU A 89 -5.54 3.72 -1.97
N ARG A 90 -5.38 3.10 -0.79
CA ARG A 90 -6.47 2.37 -0.12
C ARG A 90 -7.62 3.27 0.33
N PRO A 91 -7.39 4.41 1.00
CA PRO A 91 -8.46 5.35 1.32
C PRO A 91 -9.20 5.86 0.08
N LEU A 92 -8.49 6.23 -0.98
CA LEU A 92 -9.08 6.61 -2.27
C LEU A 92 -9.95 5.51 -2.87
N ASN A 93 -9.43 4.29 -2.91
CA ASN A 93 -10.17 3.14 -3.43
C ASN A 93 -11.46 2.89 -2.65
N LEU A 94 -11.38 2.94 -1.31
CA LEU A 94 -12.54 2.80 -0.44
C LEU A 94 -13.58 3.89 -0.70
N TRP A 95 -13.13 5.14 -0.83
CA TRP A 95 -14.02 6.26 -1.12
C TRP A 95 -14.70 6.08 -2.49
N LEU A 96 -13.92 5.77 -3.55
CA LEU A 96 -14.45 5.58 -4.91
C LEU A 96 -15.48 4.45 -4.99
N ARG A 97 -15.30 3.38 -4.23
CA ARG A 97 -16.26 2.25 -4.17
C ARG A 97 -17.55 2.59 -3.43
N THR A 98 -17.52 3.56 -2.55
CA THR A 98 -18.71 4.03 -1.82
C THR A 98 -19.38 5.24 -2.48
N ASP A 99 -18.73 5.82 -3.49
CA ASP A 99 -19.26 6.96 -4.24
C ASP A 99 -20.48 6.53 -5.07
N VAL A 100 -21.57 7.27 -4.92
CA VAL A 100 -22.84 7.06 -5.64
C VAL A 100 -23.19 8.25 -6.54
N SER A 101 -22.29 9.20 -6.70
CA SER A 101 -22.49 10.39 -7.51
C SER A 101 -22.40 10.09 -9.01
N GLU A 102 -22.83 11.03 -9.83
CA GLU A 102 -22.73 10.90 -11.29
C GLU A 102 -21.27 10.68 -11.72
N GLY A 103 -21.04 9.72 -12.61
CA GLY A 103 -19.73 9.36 -13.10
C GLY A 103 -18.88 8.51 -12.12
N ALA A 104 -19.41 8.07 -10.98
CA ALA A 104 -18.70 7.28 -9.98
C ALA A 104 -18.08 6.00 -10.56
N ALA A 105 -18.83 5.23 -11.34
CA ALA A 105 -18.32 4.00 -11.97
C ALA A 105 -17.13 4.29 -12.91
N GLN A 106 -17.20 5.36 -13.67
CA GLN A 106 -16.10 5.75 -14.57
C GLN A 106 -14.86 6.18 -13.78
N ARG A 107 -15.01 6.92 -12.67
CA ARG A 107 -13.88 7.28 -11.81
C ARG A 107 -13.20 6.06 -11.21
N LEU A 108 -13.99 5.11 -10.73
CA LEU A 108 -13.48 3.85 -10.17
C LEU A 108 -12.73 3.03 -11.21
N GLU A 109 -13.28 2.88 -12.42
CA GLU A 109 -12.63 2.16 -13.52
C GLU A 109 -11.32 2.83 -13.95
N ARG A 110 -11.30 4.16 -14.07
CA ARG A 110 -10.08 4.92 -14.39
C ARG A 110 -9.01 4.76 -13.31
N PHE A 111 -9.43 4.80 -12.04
CA PHE A 111 -8.52 4.57 -10.92
C PHE A 111 -7.94 3.16 -10.96
N HIS A 112 -8.77 2.13 -11.13
CA HIS A 112 -8.33 0.74 -11.29
C HIS A 112 -7.29 0.62 -12.41
N THR A 113 -7.61 1.11 -13.61
CA THR A 113 -6.71 1.08 -14.77
C THR A 113 -5.38 1.76 -14.48
N ALA A 114 -5.41 2.91 -13.79
CA ALA A 114 -4.21 3.65 -13.44
C ALA A 114 -3.34 2.91 -12.41
N VAL A 115 -3.94 2.24 -11.43
CA VAL A 115 -3.24 1.41 -10.44
C VAL A 115 -2.58 0.21 -11.12
N VAL A 116 -3.29 -0.50 -12.00
CA VAL A 116 -2.74 -1.61 -12.80
C VAL A 116 -1.55 -1.13 -13.65
N GLY A 117 -1.72 -0.02 -14.37
CA GLY A 117 -0.64 0.56 -15.18
C GLY A 117 0.57 1.03 -14.35
N GLN A 118 0.37 1.48 -13.11
CA GLN A 118 1.46 1.79 -12.19
C GLN A 118 2.19 0.51 -11.76
N TRP A 119 1.45 -0.55 -11.42
CA TRP A 119 2.02 -1.85 -11.12
C TRP A 119 2.88 -2.38 -12.27
N GLU A 120 2.38 -2.41 -13.51
CA GLU A 120 3.10 -2.92 -14.68
C GLU A 120 4.46 -2.23 -14.86
N ARG A 121 4.52 -0.91 -14.67
CA ARG A 121 5.77 -0.14 -14.73
C ARG A 121 6.74 -0.52 -13.63
N LEU A 122 6.26 -0.69 -12.40
CA LEU A 122 7.08 -1.10 -11.28
C LEU A 122 7.61 -2.53 -11.47
N ALA A 123 6.77 -3.45 -11.93
CA ALA A 123 7.15 -4.82 -12.25
C ALA A 123 8.23 -4.88 -13.33
N GLN A 124 8.11 -4.06 -14.38
CA GLN A 124 9.13 -3.96 -15.42
C GLN A 124 10.46 -3.40 -14.90
N ALA A 125 10.41 -2.40 -14.03
CA ALA A 125 11.60 -1.84 -13.39
C ALA A 125 12.28 -2.85 -12.44
N ALA A 126 11.49 -3.63 -11.68
CA ALA A 126 11.98 -4.64 -10.75
C ALA A 126 12.76 -5.77 -11.45
N ARG A 127 12.40 -6.12 -12.69
CA ARG A 127 13.13 -7.13 -13.49
C ARG A 127 14.59 -6.76 -13.76
N ARG A 128 14.94 -5.48 -13.66
CA ARG A 128 16.28 -4.94 -13.91
C ARG A 128 17.12 -4.79 -12.64
N ARG A 129 16.55 -5.13 -11.48
CA ARG A 129 17.18 -4.97 -10.16
C ARG A 129 17.37 -6.34 -9.51
N SER A 130 18.29 -6.42 -8.56
CA SER A 130 18.37 -7.57 -7.66
C SER A 130 17.21 -7.48 -6.67
N THR A 131 16.19 -8.28 -6.88
CA THR A 131 14.95 -8.29 -6.09
C THR A 131 14.58 -9.73 -5.73
N ILE A 132 13.92 -9.93 -4.60
CA ILE A 132 13.50 -11.24 -4.13
C ILE A 132 12.21 -11.66 -4.86
N PRO A 133 12.18 -12.82 -5.53
CA PRO A 133 10.99 -13.32 -6.21
C PRO A 133 9.88 -13.65 -5.20
N LEU A 134 8.67 -13.13 -5.45
CA LEU A 134 7.48 -13.38 -4.65
C LEU A 134 6.28 -13.66 -5.57
N PHE A 135 5.52 -14.70 -5.27
CA PHE A 135 4.24 -14.98 -5.90
C PHE A 135 3.11 -14.48 -4.99
N LEU A 136 2.26 -13.61 -5.53
CA LEU A 136 1.10 -13.04 -4.86
C LEU A 136 -0.16 -13.58 -5.50
N GLU A 137 -0.93 -14.37 -4.76
CA GLU A 137 -2.16 -15.00 -5.21
C GLU A 137 -3.38 -14.36 -4.55
N ALA A 138 -4.34 -13.93 -5.35
CA ALA A 138 -5.66 -13.54 -4.88
C ALA A 138 -6.48 -14.80 -4.54
N VAL A 139 -6.74 -15.04 -3.26
CA VAL A 139 -7.54 -16.20 -2.81
C VAL A 139 -8.97 -15.79 -2.49
N SER A 140 -9.18 -14.71 -1.76
CA SER A 140 -10.49 -14.17 -1.39
C SER A 140 -10.44 -12.64 -1.49
N VAL A 141 -10.88 -12.12 -2.63
CA VAL A 141 -10.84 -10.69 -2.96
C VAL A 141 -12.08 -10.35 -3.75
N THR A 142 -12.88 -9.39 -3.30
CA THR A 142 -14.03 -8.84 -4.06
C THR A 142 -13.66 -7.56 -4.80
N ASP A 143 -12.57 -6.94 -4.42
CA ASP A 143 -12.04 -5.74 -5.05
C ASP A 143 -10.75 -6.07 -5.81
N GLU A 144 -10.86 -6.19 -7.11
CA GLU A 144 -9.71 -6.50 -7.98
C GLU A 144 -8.56 -5.50 -7.84
N THR A 145 -8.83 -4.25 -7.42
CA THR A 145 -7.80 -3.23 -7.23
C THR A 145 -6.90 -3.53 -6.04
N GLU A 146 -7.42 -4.22 -5.00
CA GLU A 146 -6.66 -4.51 -3.78
C GLU A 146 -5.38 -5.31 -4.04
N ILE A 147 -5.44 -6.32 -4.90
CA ILE A 147 -4.29 -7.17 -5.18
C ILE A 147 -3.16 -6.39 -5.86
N TRP A 148 -3.51 -5.46 -6.74
CA TRP A 148 -2.55 -4.62 -7.44
C TRP A 148 -1.91 -3.59 -6.51
N MET A 149 -2.70 -3.01 -5.59
CA MET A 149 -2.16 -2.13 -4.54
C MET A 149 -1.19 -2.87 -3.63
N GLU A 150 -1.51 -4.12 -3.23
CA GLU A 150 -0.60 -4.93 -2.43
C GLU A 150 0.69 -5.27 -3.20
N ALA A 151 0.57 -5.59 -4.48
CA ALA A 151 1.75 -5.83 -5.33
C ALA A 151 2.67 -4.60 -5.43
N ILE A 152 2.09 -3.39 -5.53
CA ILE A 152 2.84 -2.11 -5.50
C ILE A 152 3.56 -1.96 -4.15
N ARG A 153 2.88 -2.22 -3.04
CA ARG A 153 3.44 -2.12 -1.68
C ARG A 153 4.64 -3.05 -1.50
N LEU A 154 4.47 -4.32 -1.87
CA LEU A 154 5.53 -5.34 -1.79
C LEU A 154 6.71 -5.02 -2.70
N ASN A 155 6.46 -4.46 -3.89
CA ASN A 155 7.53 -4.00 -4.76
C ASN A 155 8.35 -2.87 -4.12
N GLY A 156 7.70 -1.94 -3.42
CA GLY A 156 8.37 -0.90 -2.62
C GLY A 156 9.26 -1.46 -1.51
N GLN A 157 8.98 -2.67 -1.02
CA GLN A 157 9.78 -3.39 -0.02
C GLN A 157 10.91 -4.23 -0.63
N GLY A 158 11.10 -4.21 -1.95
CA GLY A 158 12.20 -4.89 -2.63
C GLY A 158 11.86 -6.25 -3.24
N PHE A 159 10.58 -6.63 -3.26
CA PHE A 159 10.15 -7.86 -3.92
C PHE A 159 9.90 -7.66 -5.41
N ARG A 160 10.21 -8.71 -6.19
CA ARG A 160 9.73 -8.86 -7.55
C ARG A 160 8.49 -9.73 -7.52
N VAL A 161 7.33 -9.10 -7.56
CA VAL A 161 6.05 -9.77 -7.39
C VAL A 161 5.53 -10.28 -8.75
N GLU A 162 5.09 -11.53 -8.79
CA GLU A 162 4.26 -12.08 -9.86
C GLU A 162 2.85 -12.27 -9.31
N VAL A 163 1.84 -11.73 -9.99
CA VAL A 163 0.48 -11.63 -9.47
C VAL A 163 -0.44 -12.59 -10.21
N ALA A 164 -1.19 -13.42 -9.45
CA ALA A 164 -2.40 -14.09 -9.91
C ALA A 164 -3.60 -13.31 -9.37
N ALA A 165 -4.17 -12.44 -10.21
CA ALA A 165 -5.19 -11.48 -9.78
C ALA A 165 -6.59 -12.07 -9.69
N GLU A 166 -6.88 -13.17 -10.43
CA GLU A 166 -8.18 -13.84 -10.37
C GLU A 166 -8.33 -14.55 -9.02
N ALA A 167 -9.40 -14.19 -8.29
CA ALA A 167 -9.69 -14.82 -7.01
C ALA A 167 -10.00 -16.30 -7.17
N SER A 168 -9.12 -17.15 -6.69
CA SER A 168 -9.22 -18.61 -6.87
C SER A 168 -10.26 -19.26 -5.95
N GLY A 169 -10.60 -18.60 -4.83
CA GLY A 169 -11.47 -19.15 -3.78
C GLY A 169 -10.84 -20.29 -3.00
N VAL A 170 -9.79 -20.90 -3.53
CA VAL A 170 -9.01 -21.99 -2.92
C VAL A 170 -7.54 -21.72 -3.19
N PRO A 171 -6.66 -21.71 -2.17
CA PRO A 171 -5.23 -21.52 -2.37
C PRO A 171 -4.66 -22.52 -3.39
N ALA A 172 -3.85 -22.02 -4.32
CA ALA A 172 -3.11 -22.88 -5.23
C ALA A 172 -2.08 -23.70 -4.48
N VAL A 173 -1.68 -24.81 -5.08
CA VAL A 173 -0.50 -25.55 -4.60
C VAL A 173 0.72 -24.65 -4.68
N ALA A 174 1.56 -24.66 -3.64
CA ALA A 174 2.74 -23.82 -3.54
C ALA A 174 3.55 -23.79 -4.84
N ASN A 175 3.86 -22.59 -5.30
CA ASN A 175 4.64 -22.41 -6.51
C ASN A 175 6.14 -22.41 -6.18
N HIS A 176 6.77 -23.58 -6.24
CA HIS A 176 8.20 -23.78 -5.91
C HIS A 176 9.19 -23.00 -6.77
N ARG A 177 8.73 -22.26 -7.78
CA ARG A 177 9.60 -21.36 -8.56
C ARG A 177 9.88 -20.05 -7.84
N PHE A 178 9.14 -19.78 -6.73
CA PHE A 178 9.27 -18.57 -5.94
C PHE A 178 9.81 -18.89 -4.56
N GLU A 179 10.63 -17.99 -4.05
CA GLU A 179 11.16 -18.06 -2.69
C GLU A 179 10.07 -17.82 -1.64
N HIS A 180 9.05 -17.03 -2.01
CA HIS A 180 7.91 -16.71 -1.17
C HIS A 180 6.60 -16.80 -1.97
N HIS A 181 5.58 -17.39 -1.34
CA HIS A 181 4.21 -17.44 -1.83
C HIS A 181 3.28 -16.76 -0.83
N LEU A 182 2.68 -15.65 -1.23
CA LEU A 182 1.77 -14.85 -0.41
C LEU A 182 0.33 -15.05 -0.89
N MET A 183 -0.52 -15.58 -0.02
CA MET A 183 -1.95 -15.78 -0.26
C MET A 183 -2.71 -14.58 0.29
N TRP A 184 -3.32 -13.77 -0.58
CA TRP A 184 -4.06 -12.58 -0.20
C TRP A 184 -5.56 -12.90 -0.02
N CYS A 185 -6.06 -12.70 1.20
CA CYS A 185 -7.44 -12.98 1.60
C CYS A 185 -8.12 -11.71 2.13
N GLY A 186 -8.28 -10.69 1.29
CA GLY A 186 -8.84 -9.38 1.66
C GLY A 186 -10.27 -9.45 2.20
N ASP A 187 -11.08 -10.40 1.73
CA ASP A 187 -12.47 -10.61 2.16
C ASP A 187 -12.63 -11.58 3.33
N GLY A 188 -11.51 -12.07 3.86
CA GLY A 188 -11.47 -12.97 4.98
C GLY A 188 -11.05 -14.39 4.63
N ILE A 189 -10.89 -15.21 5.66
CA ILE A 189 -10.36 -16.57 5.59
C ILE A 189 -11.46 -17.56 5.97
N THR A 190 -11.79 -18.46 5.07
CA THR A 190 -12.70 -19.58 5.39
C THR A 190 -11.98 -20.69 6.13
N PRO A 191 -12.68 -21.56 6.88
CA PRO A 191 -12.08 -22.71 7.54
C PRO A 191 -11.32 -23.64 6.58
N SER A 192 -11.83 -23.81 5.35
CA SER A 192 -11.17 -24.63 4.32
C SER A 192 -9.87 -23.99 3.83
N MET A 193 -9.84 -22.68 3.57
CA MET A 193 -8.60 -21.95 3.24
C MET A 193 -7.56 -22.10 4.34
N LYS A 194 -7.97 -21.95 5.60
CA LYS A 194 -7.08 -22.12 6.74
C LYS A 194 -6.50 -23.55 6.82
N ALA A 195 -7.33 -24.57 6.57
CA ALA A 195 -6.88 -25.96 6.59
C ALA A 195 -5.86 -26.24 5.46
N ILE A 196 -6.10 -25.74 4.25
CA ILE A 196 -5.18 -25.87 3.11
C ILE A 196 -3.86 -25.16 3.42
N PHE A 197 -3.92 -23.92 3.89
CA PHE A 197 -2.73 -23.16 4.30
C PHE A 197 -1.91 -23.92 5.38
N GLN A 198 -2.58 -24.48 6.36
CA GLN A 198 -1.93 -25.22 7.42
C GLN A 198 -1.27 -26.51 6.92
N SER A 199 -1.93 -27.22 6.00
CA SER A 199 -1.36 -28.38 5.31
C SER A 199 -0.10 -28.03 4.50
N SER A 200 -0.10 -26.89 3.80
CA SER A 200 1.08 -26.40 3.07
C SER A 200 2.23 -26.05 4.02
N LEU A 201 1.93 -25.41 5.16
CA LEU A 201 2.96 -25.13 6.18
C LEU A 201 3.58 -26.42 6.75
N GLU A 202 2.74 -27.43 7.03
CA GLU A 202 3.20 -28.73 7.53
C GLU A 202 4.03 -29.49 6.49
N ALA A 203 3.77 -29.27 5.20
CA ALA A 203 4.57 -29.79 4.10
C ALA A 203 5.92 -29.05 3.92
N GLY A 204 6.10 -27.92 4.62
CA GLY A 204 7.32 -27.10 4.52
C GLY A 204 7.33 -26.13 3.34
N ASP A 205 6.16 -25.85 2.77
CA ASP A 205 6.04 -24.88 1.66
C ASP A 205 6.27 -23.45 2.18
N PRO A 206 6.88 -22.56 1.37
CA PRO A 206 7.15 -21.17 1.75
C PRO A 206 5.91 -20.27 1.60
N VAL A 207 4.79 -20.67 2.18
CA VAL A 207 3.51 -19.98 2.08
C VAL A 207 3.28 -19.02 3.23
N MET A 208 2.70 -17.86 2.94
CA MET A 208 2.25 -16.88 3.91
C MET A 208 0.81 -16.50 3.62
N LEU A 209 0.00 -16.35 4.68
CA LEU A 209 -1.37 -15.90 4.58
C LEU A 209 -1.44 -14.46 5.05
N THR A 210 -2.06 -13.60 4.26
CA THR A 210 -2.20 -12.18 4.57
C THR A 210 -3.54 -11.65 4.08
N GLY A 211 -3.88 -10.46 4.49
CA GLY A 211 -5.08 -9.75 4.08
C GLY A 211 -5.17 -8.40 4.76
N THR A 212 -6.15 -7.60 4.41
CA THR A 212 -6.48 -6.40 5.14
C THR A 212 -7.13 -6.81 6.46
N ASP A 213 -6.40 -6.69 7.54
CA ASP A 213 -6.69 -7.25 8.88
C ASP A 213 -7.91 -6.64 9.58
N THR A 214 -8.70 -5.84 8.88
CA THR A 214 -9.87 -5.16 9.43
C THR A 214 -11.06 -6.10 9.70
N ARG A 215 -10.99 -7.38 9.30
CA ARG A 215 -12.08 -8.36 9.47
C ARG A 215 -11.72 -9.61 10.25
N VAL A 216 -10.45 -9.86 10.53
CA VAL A 216 -10.04 -10.90 11.48
C VAL A 216 -10.19 -10.33 12.88
N LYS A 217 -11.44 -10.22 13.37
CA LYS A 217 -11.66 -10.18 14.80
C LYS A 217 -11.20 -11.53 15.33
N LEU A 218 -9.99 -11.57 15.91
CA LEU A 218 -9.61 -12.64 16.81
C LEU A 218 -10.73 -12.79 17.83
N PRO A 219 -11.25 -13.99 18.10
CA PRO A 219 -12.23 -14.17 19.15
C PRO A 219 -11.62 -13.63 20.44
N GLU A 220 -12.29 -12.67 21.07
CA GLU A 220 -11.87 -11.98 22.30
C GLU A 220 -11.78 -12.91 23.54
N ASN A 221 -11.82 -14.23 23.35
CA ASN A 221 -12.01 -15.23 24.41
C ASN A 221 -10.86 -16.20 24.63
N THR A 222 -9.61 -15.80 24.46
CA THR A 222 -8.48 -16.69 24.84
C THR A 222 -7.54 -16.12 25.91
N LEU A 223 -7.85 -15.00 26.54
CA LEU A 223 -6.97 -14.42 27.59
C LEU A 223 -7.62 -14.27 28.97
N SER A 224 -8.77 -14.89 29.23
CA SER A 224 -9.40 -14.85 30.56
C SER A 224 -9.62 -16.23 31.21
N ALA A 225 -8.64 -17.13 31.11
CA ALA A 225 -8.65 -18.36 31.86
C ALA A 225 -7.22 -18.67 32.35
N SER A 226 -6.70 -17.87 33.25
CA SER A 226 -5.64 -18.24 34.20
C SER A 226 -5.49 -17.11 35.22
N ALA A 227 -6.34 -17.14 36.24
CA ALA A 227 -6.09 -16.54 37.53
C ALA A 227 -6.37 -17.58 38.59
#